data_b4d5bd2ebc18fca0e835270979a7710c
#
_entry.id   b4d5bd2ebc18fca0e835270979a7710c
#
_cell.length_a   1.000
_cell.length_b   1.000
_cell.length_c   1.000
_cell.angle_alpha   90.00
_cell.angle_beta   90.00
_cell.angle_gamma   90.00
#
_symmetry.space_group_name_H-M   'P 1'
#
loop_
_entity.id
_entity.type
_entity.pdbx_description
1 polymer ?
#
loop_
_entity_poly.entity_id
_entity_poly.type
_entity_poly.pdbx_seq_one_letter_code
_entity_poly.pdbx_strand_id
1 'polypeptide(L)'
;MKPLAVSAITAVTALGHGLAPTLAALREQRTGLKLQDFETATLGAWLGVVEGADEVALPADLQAYDCRNNRIAELGLRADGFAQAVRAAAQRYGAQRVGVFLGTSTSGILQTEIAYRHRDASSGALPASLHYGETHNTYSVSRY
;
A
#
# COMPACT_ATOMS: atom_id res chain seq x y z
N MET A 1 -25.85 16.10 -12.67
CA MET A 1 -24.67 16.11 -11.77
C MET A 1 -23.60 16.99 -12.41
N LYS A 2 -22.94 17.89 -11.68
CA LYS A 2 -21.82 18.65 -12.24
C LYS A 2 -20.63 17.72 -12.41
N PRO A 3 -19.87 17.81 -13.52
CA PRO A 3 -18.69 16.99 -13.71
C PRO A 3 -17.62 17.33 -12.67
N LEU A 4 -16.89 16.32 -12.21
CA LEU A 4 -15.72 16.47 -11.36
C LEU A 4 -14.46 16.44 -12.22
N ALA A 5 -13.49 17.28 -11.91
CA ALA A 5 -12.20 17.29 -12.57
C ALA A 5 -11.22 16.39 -11.81
N VAL A 6 -10.52 15.51 -12.53
CA VAL A 6 -9.37 14.78 -12.00
C VAL A 6 -8.13 15.63 -12.25
N SER A 7 -7.52 16.15 -11.19
CA SER A 7 -6.38 17.08 -11.27
C SER A 7 -5.02 16.40 -11.12
N ALA A 8 -4.96 15.24 -10.50
CA ALA A 8 -3.76 14.40 -10.37
C ALA A 8 -4.16 12.93 -10.26
N ILE A 9 -3.33 12.08 -10.82
CA ILE A 9 -3.45 10.62 -10.72
C ILE A 9 -2.07 10.01 -10.52
N THR A 10 -2.03 8.82 -9.96
CA THR A 10 -0.82 8.00 -9.85
C THR A 10 -1.19 6.53 -9.93
N ALA A 11 -0.21 5.68 -10.19
CA ALA A 11 -0.37 4.23 -10.16
C ALA A 11 0.92 3.57 -9.69
N VAL A 12 0.80 2.56 -8.84
CA VAL A 12 1.88 1.65 -8.46
C VAL A 12 1.37 0.23 -8.61
N THR A 13 2.04 -0.52 -9.46
CA THR A 13 1.62 -1.87 -9.85
C THR A 13 2.85 -2.74 -10.08
N ALA A 14 2.63 -4.02 -10.37
CA ALA A 14 3.71 -4.91 -10.81
C ALA A 14 4.33 -4.52 -12.16
N LEU A 15 3.76 -3.54 -12.88
CA LEU A 15 4.34 -2.98 -14.11
C LEU A 15 5.35 -1.86 -13.85
N GLY A 16 5.35 -1.29 -12.65
CA GLY A 16 6.27 -0.25 -12.20
C GLY A 16 5.61 0.79 -11.32
N HIS A 17 6.42 1.75 -10.88
CA HIS A 17 6.00 2.85 -10.02
C HIS A 17 5.76 4.11 -10.87
N GLY A 18 4.54 4.59 -10.85
CA GLY A 18 4.12 5.78 -11.58
C GLY A 18 3.42 5.48 -12.91
N LEU A 19 2.88 6.53 -13.49
CA LEU A 19 2.10 6.47 -14.71
C LEU A 19 2.95 6.13 -15.95
N ALA A 20 4.16 6.71 -16.05
CA ALA A 20 5.00 6.53 -17.22
C ALA A 20 5.40 5.07 -17.46
N PRO A 21 5.96 4.31 -16.48
CA PRO A 21 6.29 2.90 -16.67
C PRO A 21 5.03 2.04 -16.85
N THR A 22 3.93 2.36 -16.15
CA THR A 22 2.66 1.65 -16.33
C THR A 22 2.12 1.81 -17.76
N LEU A 23 2.11 3.03 -18.28
CA LEU A 23 1.65 3.31 -19.65
C LEU A 23 2.54 2.67 -20.71
N ALA A 24 3.86 2.70 -20.51
CA ALA A 24 4.81 2.04 -21.41
C ALA A 24 4.54 0.53 -21.46
N ALA A 25 4.40 -0.11 -20.31
CA ALA A 25 4.11 -1.54 -20.24
C ALA A 25 2.79 -1.91 -20.92
N LEU A 26 1.74 -1.09 -20.73
CA LEU A 26 0.46 -1.31 -21.39
C LEU A 26 0.55 -1.17 -22.91
N ARG A 27 1.29 -0.18 -23.41
CA ARG A 27 1.52 0.01 -24.87
C ARG A 27 2.32 -1.13 -25.49
N GLU A 28 3.27 -1.66 -24.75
CA GLU A 28 4.11 -2.79 -25.15
C GLU A 28 3.42 -4.15 -24.93
N GLN A 29 2.20 -4.16 -24.39
CA GLN A 29 1.47 -5.38 -23.99
C GLN A 29 2.30 -6.27 -23.05
N ARG A 30 3.14 -5.66 -22.21
CA ARG A 30 4.01 -6.35 -21.26
C ARG A 30 3.25 -6.67 -19.98
N THR A 31 3.37 -7.90 -19.52
CA THR A 31 2.84 -8.32 -18.22
C THR A 31 3.80 -8.01 -17.08
N GLY A 32 3.28 -7.68 -15.91
CA GLY A 32 4.03 -7.62 -14.63
C GLY A 32 3.94 -8.91 -13.82
N LEU A 33 3.23 -9.91 -14.33
CA LEU A 33 3.12 -11.21 -13.65
C LEU A 33 4.38 -12.03 -13.84
N LYS A 34 4.85 -12.67 -12.78
CA LYS A 34 5.97 -13.62 -12.77
C LYS A 34 5.53 -14.93 -12.14
N LEU A 35 5.96 -16.05 -12.71
CA LEU A 35 5.76 -17.37 -12.07
C LEU A 35 6.73 -17.47 -10.90
N GLN A 36 6.22 -17.45 -9.70
CA GLN A 36 7.05 -17.44 -8.49
C GLN A 36 6.28 -17.90 -7.26
N ASP A 37 7.03 -18.16 -6.21
CA ASP A 37 6.49 -18.39 -4.87
C ASP A 37 6.27 -17.07 -4.15
N PHE A 38 5.44 -17.10 -3.10
CA PHE A 38 5.17 -15.92 -2.28
C PHE A 38 5.47 -16.24 -0.82
N GLU A 39 6.42 -15.48 -0.25
CA GLU A 39 6.87 -15.67 1.13
C GLU A 39 7.31 -17.13 1.38
N THR A 40 6.63 -17.81 2.29
CA THR A 40 6.87 -19.21 2.64
C THR A 40 5.97 -20.19 1.87
N ALA A 41 5.15 -19.70 0.95
CA ALA A 41 4.20 -20.52 0.21
C ALA A 41 4.75 -20.84 -1.19
N THR A 42 4.95 -22.12 -1.47
CA THR A 42 5.30 -22.62 -2.80
C THR A 42 4.02 -22.82 -3.60
N LEU A 43 3.67 -21.80 -4.38
CA LEU A 43 2.40 -21.74 -5.10
C LEU A 43 2.51 -22.16 -6.56
N GLY A 44 3.67 -21.94 -7.19
CA GLY A 44 3.84 -22.10 -8.62
C GLY A 44 2.81 -21.28 -9.42
N ALA A 45 2.47 -20.11 -8.93
CA ALA A 45 1.42 -19.25 -9.47
C ALA A 45 2.01 -18.00 -10.13
N TRP A 46 1.23 -17.41 -11.04
CA TRP A 46 1.57 -16.12 -11.62
C TRP A 46 1.17 -14.99 -10.67
N LEU A 47 2.18 -14.31 -10.12
CA LEU A 47 1.99 -13.26 -9.13
C LEU A 47 2.46 -11.91 -9.67
N GLY A 48 1.68 -10.86 -9.39
CA GLY A 48 2.04 -9.47 -9.65
C GLY A 48 2.61 -8.85 -8.38
N VAL A 49 3.94 -8.85 -8.24
CA VAL A 49 4.62 -8.27 -7.08
C VAL A 49 5.08 -6.86 -7.40
N VAL A 50 4.77 -5.92 -6.50
CA VAL A 50 5.28 -4.55 -6.56
C VAL A 50 6.71 -4.55 -6.06
N GLU A 51 7.66 -4.25 -6.93
CA GLU A 51 9.08 -4.15 -6.58
C GLU A 51 9.31 -3.05 -5.54
N GLY A 52 10.26 -3.26 -4.63
CA GLY A 52 10.62 -2.28 -3.62
C GLY A 52 9.59 -2.06 -2.50
N ALA A 53 8.48 -2.80 -2.49
CA ALA A 53 7.47 -2.64 -1.44
C ALA A 53 7.99 -3.01 -0.04
N ASP A 54 8.92 -3.95 0.04
CA ASP A 54 9.49 -4.41 1.31
C ASP A 54 10.64 -3.53 1.81
N GLU A 55 11.25 -2.74 0.93
CA GLU A 55 12.32 -1.79 1.23
C GLU A 55 11.81 -0.40 1.63
N VAL A 56 10.49 -0.17 1.54
CA VAL A 56 9.91 1.12 1.93
C VAL A 56 10.02 1.33 3.43
N ALA A 57 10.78 2.34 3.83
CA ALA A 57 10.76 2.84 5.19
C ALA A 57 9.62 3.86 5.35
N LEU A 58 8.75 3.63 6.34
CA LEU A 58 7.74 4.59 6.74
C LEU A 58 8.36 5.70 7.62
N PRO A 59 7.75 6.89 7.68
CA PRO A 59 8.12 7.93 8.65
C PRO A 59 8.12 7.40 10.09
N ALA A 60 8.99 7.95 10.94
CA ALA A 60 9.19 7.45 12.30
C ALA A 60 7.92 7.49 13.16
N ASP A 61 7.09 8.49 12.97
CA ASP A 61 5.79 8.68 13.64
C ASP A 61 4.69 7.75 13.13
N LEU A 62 4.92 7.06 12.00
CA LEU A 62 3.98 6.13 11.39
C LEU A 62 4.41 4.67 11.46
N GLN A 63 5.45 4.34 12.24
CA GLN A 63 5.97 2.97 12.36
C GLN A 63 4.93 1.95 12.85
N ALA A 64 3.98 2.37 13.67
CA ALA A 64 2.89 1.49 14.11
C ALA A 64 2.00 0.98 12.96
N TYR A 65 1.98 1.73 11.85
CA TYR A 65 1.24 1.38 10.64
C TYR A 65 2.03 0.51 9.66
N ASP A 66 3.24 0.05 10.04
CA ASP A 66 4.12 -0.64 9.12
C ASP A 66 3.58 -2.02 8.73
N CYS A 67 3.06 -2.06 7.52
CA CYS A 67 2.64 -3.29 6.84
C CYS A 67 2.80 -3.12 5.32
N ARG A 68 2.91 -4.23 4.61
CA ARG A 68 3.11 -4.23 3.15
C ARG A 68 2.06 -3.37 2.40
N ASN A 69 0.80 -3.44 2.84
CA ASN A 69 -0.28 -2.66 2.23
C ASN A 69 -0.02 -1.14 2.34
N ASN A 70 0.39 -0.66 3.52
CA ASN A 70 0.67 0.76 3.74
C ASN A 70 1.98 1.20 3.05
N ARG A 71 2.98 0.32 2.97
CA ARG A 71 4.20 0.57 2.18
C ARG A 71 3.90 0.75 0.70
N ILE A 72 2.99 -0.04 0.13
CA ILE A 72 2.54 0.13 -1.26
C ILE A 72 1.79 1.45 -1.43
N ALA A 73 0.95 1.84 -0.48
CA ALA A 73 0.29 3.15 -0.49
C ALA A 73 1.31 4.29 -0.47
N GLU A 74 2.35 4.19 0.36
CA GLU A 74 3.45 5.16 0.41
C GLU A 74 4.20 5.27 -0.93
N LEU A 75 4.45 4.16 -1.62
CA LEU A 75 5.02 4.19 -2.97
C LEU A 75 4.12 4.99 -3.93
N GLY A 76 2.80 4.79 -3.83
CA GLY A 76 1.83 5.56 -4.62
C GLY A 76 1.88 7.06 -4.31
N LEU A 77 1.94 7.42 -3.04
CA LEU A 77 2.06 8.82 -2.61
C LEU A 77 3.34 9.49 -3.13
N ARG A 78 4.45 8.75 -3.19
CA ARG A 78 5.74 9.26 -3.69
C ARG A 78 5.81 9.38 -5.21
N ALA A 79 5.02 8.58 -5.94
CA ALA A 79 5.05 8.56 -7.40
C ALA A 79 4.33 9.77 -8.02
N ASP A 80 4.73 10.15 -9.23
CA ASP A 80 4.09 11.15 -10.09
C ASP A 80 3.86 12.54 -9.45
N GLY A 81 4.53 12.87 -8.35
CA GLY A 81 4.28 14.11 -7.61
C GLY A 81 2.94 14.15 -6.88
N PHE A 82 2.28 12.99 -6.67
CA PHE A 82 0.93 12.93 -6.14
C PHE A 82 0.81 13.55 -4.74
N ALA A 83 1.72 13.23 -3.81
CA ALA A 83 1.71 13.82 -2.48
C ALA A 83 1.89 15.36 -2.50
N GLN A 84 2.68 15.89 -3.47
CA GLN A 84 2.81 17.33 -3.65
C GLN A 84 1.50 17.96 -4.12
N ALA A 85 0.79 17.31 -5.05
CA ALA A 85 -0.51 17.78 -5.51
C ALA A 85 -1.56 17.80 -4.39
N VAL A 86 -1.57 16.76 -3.54
CA VAL A 86 -2.46 16.70 -2.35
C VAL A 86 -2.12 17.82 -1.37
N ARG A 87 -0.83 18.03 -1.05
CA ARG A 87 -0.40 19.13 -0.16
C ARG A 87 -0.77 20.50 -0.72
N ALA A 88 -0.58 20.71 -2.00
CA ALA A 88 -0.98 21.97 -2.64
C ALA A 88 -2.50 22.21 -2.58
N ALA A 89 -3.31 21.17 -2.74
CA ALA A 89 -4.75 21.25 -2.56
C ALA A 89 -5.15 21.59 -1.12
N ALA A 90 -4.52 20.94 -0.14
CA ALA A 90 -4.75 21.20 1.29
C ALA A 90 -4.37 22.64 1.67
N GLN A 91 -3.26 23.16 1.14
CA GLN A 91 -2.85 24.55 1.34
C GLN A 91 -3.85 25.54 0.69
N ARG A 92 -4.31 25.25 -0.52
CA ARG A 92 -5.20 26.12 -1.27
C ARG A 92 -6.62 26.19 -0.70
N TYR A 93 -7.16 25.06 -0.28
CA TYR A 93 -8.57 24.93 0.11
C TYR A 93 -8.79 24.78 1.61
N GLY A 94 -7.73 24.51 2.38
CA GLY A 94 -7.77 24.14 3.79
C GLY A 94 -7.85 22.63 3.97
N ALA A 95 -7.03 22.07 4.85
CA ALA A 95 -6.95 20.62 5.08
C ALA A 95 -8.31 20.02 5.48
N GLN A 96 -9.13 20.75 6.24
CA GLN A 96 -10.47 20.33 6.67
C GLN A 96 -11.49 20.20 5.51
N ARG A 97 -11.13 20.64 4.31
CA ARG A 97 -11.96 20.52 3.10
C ARG A 97 -11.45 19.44 2.14
N VAL A 98 -10.40 18.74 2.51
CA VAL A 98 -9.85 17.62 1.75
C VAL A 98 -10.32 16.32 2.41
N GLY A 99 -11.09 15.53 1.67
CA GLY A 99 -11.55 14.23 2.11
C GLY A 99 -10.70 13.11 1.52
N VAL A 100 -10.46 12.05 2.29
CA VAL A 100 -9.83 10.81 1.84
C VAL A 100 -10.91 9.76 1.69
N PHE A 101 -11.01 9.18 0.50
CA PHE A 101 -11.93 8.09 0.19
C PHE A 101 -11.11 6.92 -0.34
N LEU A 102 -11.11 5.83 0.39
CA LEU A 102 -10.29 4.67 0.09
C LEU A 102 -11.16 3.44 -0.15
N GLY A 103 -10.90 2.74 -1.25
CA GLY A 103 -11.40 1.40 -1.49
C GLY A 103 -10.25 0.40 -1.35
N THR A 104 -10.42 -0.61 -0.52
CA THR A 104 -9.44 -1.69 -0.38
C THR A 104 -10.15 -3.03 -0.18
N SER A 105 -9.55 -4.10 -0.71
CA SER A 105 -10.03 -5.47 -0.48
C SER A 105 -9.33 -6.13 0.70
N THR A 106 -8.17 -5.60 1.10
CA THR A 106 -7.31 -6.17 2.15
C THR A 106 -6.59 -5.08 2.93
N SER A 107 -5.90 -5.48 3.98
CA SER A 107 -5.04 -4.64 4.82
C SER A 107 -3.75 -5.41 5.15
N GLY A 108 -3.13 -5.19 6.29
CA GLY A 108 -1.91 -5.87 6.72
C GLY A 108 -2.12 -7.31 7.17
N ILE A 109 -2.74 -8.15 6.35
CA ILE A 109 -3.03 -9.56 6.67
C ILE A 109 -1.73 -10.33 6.93
N LEU A 110 -0.68 -10.09 6.15
CA LEU A 110 0.61 -10.77 6.29
C LEU A 110 1.20 -10.57 7.70
N GLN A 111 1.15 -9.36 8.26
CA GLN A 111 1.65 -9.10 9.61
C GLN A 111 0.88 -9.89 10.67
N THR A 112 -0.42 -10.03 10.48
CA THR A 112 -1.25 -10.86 11.36
C THR A 112 -0.92 -12.34 11.23
N GLU A 113 -0.74 -12.86 10.01
CA GLU A 113 -0.32 -14.24 9.78
C GLU A 113 1.03 -14.53 10.42
N ILE A 114 2.00 -13.63 10.26
CA ILE A 114 3.33 -13.74 10.91
C ILE A 114 3.17 -13.76 12.42
N ALA A 115 2.36 -12.88 13.00
CA ALA A 115 2.10 -12.84 14.43
C ALA A 115 1.48 -14.15 14.94
N TYR A 116 0.53 -14.72 14.23
CA TYR A 116 -0.06 -16.01 14.58
C TYR A 116 0.95 -17.17 14.51
N ARG A 117 1.89 -17.15 13.58
CA ARG A 117 2.98 -18.14 13.51
C ARG A 117 3.94 -18.04 14.70
N HIS A 118 4.07 -16.85 15.29
CA HIS A 118 4.94 -16.56 16.44
C HIS A 118 4.18 -16.43 17.77
N ARG A 119 2.93 -16.88 17.83
CA ARG A 119 2.16 -16.84 19.07
C ARG A 119 2.82 -17.71 20.15
N ASP A 120 2.72 -17.29 21.38
CA ASP A 120 3.19 -18.08 22.53
C ASP A 120 2.45 -19.44 22.60
N ALA A 121 3.19 -20.51 22.66
CA ALA A 121 2.63 -21.87 22.62
C ALA A 121 1.83 -22.23 23.87
N SER A 122 2.12 -21.60 25.00
CA SER A 122 1.50 -21.92 26.29
C SER A 122 0.27 -21.07 26.59
N SER A 123 0.33 -19.79 26.31
CA SER A 123 -0.75 -18.83 26.59
C SER A 123 -1.61 -18.50 25.36
N GLY A 124 -1.12 -18.81 24.15
CA GLY A 124 -1.73 -18.39 22.90
C GLY A 124 -1.60 -16.88 22.59
N ALA A 125 -0.84 -16.13 23.44
CA ALA A 125 -0.68 -14.69 23.26
C ALA A 125 0.06 -14.36 21.97
N LEU A 126 -0.41 -13.32 21.29
CA LEU A 126 0.25 -12.77 20.10
C LEU A 126 1.41 -11.84 20.52
N PRO A 127 2.45 -11.71 19.67
CA PRO A 127 3.56 -10.80 19.94
C PRO A 127 3.09 -9.36 20.17
N ALA A 128 3.69 -8.67 21.13
CA ALA A 128 3.41 -7.26 21.42
C ALA A 128 3.74 -6.31 20.24
N SER A 129 4.54 -6.78 19.28
CA SER A 129 4.85 -6.06 18.03
C SER A 129 3.70 -6.04 17.02
N LEU A 130 2.62 -6.81 17.24
CA LEU A 130 1.45 -6.76 16.38
C LEU A 130 0.58 -5.54 16.73
N HIS A 131 0.62 -4.54 15.90
CA HIS A 131 -0.26 -3.37 15.96
C HIS A 131 -1.53 -3.64 15.13
N TYR A 132 -2.42 -4.50 15.63
CA TYR A 132 -3.60 -4.96 14.88
C TYR A 132 -4.50 -3.80 14.39
N GLY A 133 -4.75 -2.81 15.23
CA GLY A 133 -5.58 -1.65 14.90
C GLY A 133 -4.98 -0.80 13.78
N GLU A 134 -3.66 -0.71 13.72
CA GLU A 134 -2.90 0.12 12.79
C GLU A 134 -2.51 -0.62 11.52
N THR A 135 -2.45 -1.96 11.53
CA THR A 135 -2.01 -2.74 10.37
C THR A 135 -3.13 -3.57 9.74
N HIS A 136 -3.85 -4.35 10.52
CA HIS A 136 -4.85 -5.31 10.00
C HIS A 136 -6.21 -4.67 9.71
N ASN A 137 -6.57 -3.62 10.44
CA ASN A 137 -7.85 -2.94 10.26
C ASN A 137 -7.93 -2.33 8.86
N THR A 138 -9.08 -2.49 8.19
CA THR A 138 -9.32 -1.94 6.84
C THR A 138 -9.23 -0.41 6.78
N TYR A 139 -9.38 0.26 7.91
CA TYR A 139 -9.16 1.72 8.02
C TYR A 139 -7.69 2.11 8.15
N SER A 140 -6.77 1.16 8.31
CA SER A 140 -5.35 1.40 8.52
C SER A 140 -4.78 2.39 7.48
N VAL A 141 -4.93 2.07 6.21
CA VAL A 141 -4.34 2.87 5.13
C VAL A 141 -4.98 4.26 4.96
N SER A 142 -6.19 4.49 5.47
CA SER A 142 -6.81 5.82 5.46
C SER A 142 -6.43 6.67 6.67
N ARG A 143 -5.86 6.05 7.71
CA ARG A 143 -5.31 6.73 8.89
C ARG A 143 -3.81 6.99 8.76
N TYR A 144 -3.14 6.17 7.98
CA TYR A 144 -1.78 6.35 7.54
C TYR A 144 -1.60 7.62 6.72
#